data_b778b2256de675434b24a178c015b9f3
#
_entry.id   b778b2256de675434b24a178c015b9f3
#
_cell.length_a   1.000
_cell.length_b   1.000
_cell.length_c   1.000
_cell.angle_alpha   90.00
_cell.angle_beta   90.00
_cell.angle_gamma   90.00
#
_symmetry.space_group_name_H-M   'P 1'
#
loop_
_entity.id
_entity.type
_entity.pdbx_description
1 polymer ?
#
loop_
_entity_poly.entity_id
_entity_poly.type
_entity_poly.pdbx_seq_one_letter_code
_entity_poly.pdbx_strand_id
1 'polypeptide(L)'
;MTPLPQALILALAFCFSLPLAQISGTLQAQAVHADSTLAAAHRLFAEANLLANRGHHDQAEPKLLRVLSMREKALGLDHPDVALTLHNLGFIYNAQDRYAEAEPLLRRALAIRETVLGPQHLEVALTLNSLAFTYGVQSRYDEAEPLYERALAIRESALGPAHPDVAFAMNNLAFFYTMQSRYDEAEPLYARALAID
;
A
#
# COMPACT_ATOMS: atom_id res chain seq x y z
N MET A 1 55.13 -26.90 5.88
CA MET A 1 53.73 -27.07 6.36
C MET A 1 53.73 -26.68 7.84
N THR A 2 53.32 -25.46 8.16
CA THR A 2 53.23 -24.96 9.54
C THR A 2 51.86 -25.33 10.10
N PRO A 3 51.73 -25.91 11.29
CA PRO A 3 50.43 -26.23 11.88
C PRO A 3 49.73 -24.94 12.30
N LEU A 4 48.44 -24.84 11.97
CA LEU A 4 47.59 -23.77 12.44
C LEU A 4 47.52 -23.71 13.97
N PRO A 5 47.54 -22.54 14.60
CA PRO A 5 47.55 -22.41 16.06
C PRO A 5 46.25 -22.96 16.65
N GLN A 6 46.39 -23.80 17.69
CA GLN A 6 45.27 -24.43 18.43
C GLN A 6 44.23 -23.44 18.98
N ALA A 7 44.57 -22.16 19.10
CA ALA A 7 43.66 -21.07 19.52
C ALA A 7 42.51 -20.80 18.49
N LEU A 8 42.70 -21.13 17.19
CA LEU A 8 41.70 -20.92 16.17
C LEU A 8 40.61 -22.03 16.15
N ILE A 9 41.00 -23.24 16.64
CA ILE A 9 40.09 -24.37 16.72
C ILE A 9 39.10 -24.24 17.90
N LEU A 10 39.54 -23.61 18.99
CA LEU A 10 38.72 -23.32 20.18
C LEU A 10 37.72 -22.19 19.96
N ALA A 11 38.03 -21.21 19.11
CA ALA A 11 37.11 -20.11 18.81
C ALA A 11 35.91 -20.55 17.93
N LEU A 12 36.09 -21.55 17.06
CA LEU A 12 35.00 -22.11 16.23
C LEU A 12 34.11 -23.10 16.98
N ALA A 13 34.60 -23.69 18.07
CA ALA A 13 33.80 -24.64 18.89
C ALA A 13 32.84 -23.92 19.85
N PHE A 14 33.03 -22.61 20.14
CA PHE A 14 32.18 -21.86 21.07
C PHE A 14 30.94 -21.26 20.41
N CYS A 15 30.85 -21.22 19.08
CA CYS A 15 29.68 -20.68 18.34
C CYS A 15 28.54 -21.71 18.12
N PHE A 16 28.70 -22.98 18.52
CA PHE A 16 27.73 -24.05 18.19
C PHE A 16 27.11 -24.75 19.40
N SER A 17 27.16 -24.18 20.60
CA SER A 17 26.61 -24.85 21.78
C SER A 17 25.57 -24.05 22.56
N LEU A 18 24.65 -23.37 21.82
CA LEU A 18 23.39 -23.02 22.42
C LEU A 18 22.51 -24.30 22.42
N PRO A 19 22.00 -24.77 23.59
CA PRO A 19 21.16 -25.95 23.61
C PRO A 19 19.90 -25.68 22.77
N LEU A 20 19.52 -26.66 21.92
CA LEU A 20 18.33 -26.63 21.06
C LEU A 20 17.06 -26.13 21.79
N ALA A 21 16.96 -26.42 23.08
CA ALA A 21 15.86 -25.95 23.95
C ALA A 21 15.86 -24.42 24.16
N GLN A 22 17.01 -23.75 24.17
CA GLN A 22 17.07 -22.29 24.28
C GLN A 22 16.73 -21.62 22.96
N ILE A 23 17.12 -22.23 21.81
CA ILE A 23 16.77 -21.75 20.48
C ILE A 23 15.25 -21.87 20.25
N SER A 24 14.63 -22.96 20.64
CA SER A 24 13.18 -23.16 20.52
C SER A 24 12.40 -22.20 21.43
N GLY A 25 12.86 -21.95 22.64
CA GLY A 25 12.23 -21.00 23.58
C GLY A 25 12.30 -19.55 23.09
N THR A 26 13.43 -19.13 22.52
CA THR A 26 13.56 -17.78 21.97
C THR A 26 12.74 -17.60 20.69
N LEU A 27 12.67 -18.59 19.80
CA LEU A 27 11.83 -18.55 18.62
C LEU A 27 10.34 -18.47 18.98
N GLN A 28 9.92 -19.24 20.00
CA GLN A 28 8.53 -19.23 20.47
C GLN A 28 8.15 -17.92 21.16
N ALA A 29 9.05 -17.33 21.94
CA ALA A 29 8.86 -16.01 22.54
C ALA A 29 8.79 -14.90 21.47
N GLN A 30 9.61 -14.98 20.43
CA GLN A 30 9.57 -14.06 19.30
C GLN A 30 8.26 -14.17 18.50
N ALA A 31 7.77 -15.39 18.25
CA ALA A 31 6.50 -15.62 17.55
C ALA A 31 5.32 -15.05 18.35
N VAL A 32 5.24 -15.32 19.66
CA VAL A 32 4.19 -14.76 20.54
C VAL A 32 4.26 -13.23 20.60
N HIS A 33 5.46 -12.65 20.61
CA HIS A 33 5.64 -11.20 20.59
C HIS A 33 5.20 -10.61 19.23
N ALA A 34 5.53 -11.25 18.11
CA ALA A 34 5.08 -10.83 16.79
C ALA A 34 3.55 -10.86 16.68
N ASP A 35 2.90 -11.93 17.15
CA ASP A 35 1.44 -12.05 17.15
C ASP A 35 0.76 -10.95 17.98
N SER A 36 1.30 -10.64 19.16
CA SER A 36 0.78 -9.56 20.00
C SER A 36 0.96 -8.19 19.36
N THR A 37 2.07 -7.99 18.67
CA THR A 37 2.38 -6.77 17.92
C THR A 37 1.43 -6.60 16.74
N LEU A 38 1.17 -7.65 15.97
CA LEU A 38 0.22 -7.61 14.85
C LEU A 38 -1.20 -7.37 15.30
N ALA A 39 -1.64 -8.00 16.40
CA ALA A 39 -2.95 -7.74 16.99
C ALA A 39 -3.11 -6.27 17.43
N ALA A 40 -2.05 -5.66 17.98
CA ALA A 40 -2.03 -4.24 18.32
C ALA A 40 -2.05 -3.36 17.07
N ALA A 41 -1.30 -3.74 16.01
CA ALA A 41 -1.29 -3.04 14.73
C ALA A 41 -2.67 -3.05 14.06
N HIS A 42 -3.38 -4.18 14.08
CA HIS A 42 -4.73 -4.28 13.52
C HIS A 42 -5.74 -3.35 14.24
N ARG A 43 -5.71 -3.32 15.59
CA ARG A 43 -6.58 -2.39 16.35
C ARG A 43 -6.27 -0.93 16.03
N LEU A 44 -4.99 -0.57 16.02
CA LEU A 44 -4.55 0.79 15.74
C LEU A 44 -4.89 1.22 14.30
N PHE A 45 -4.79 0.29 13.35
CA PHE A 45 -5.18 0.50 11.96
C PHE A 45 -6.68 0.77 11.81
N ALA A 46 -7.52 -0.03 12.48
CA ALA A 46 -8.97 0.18 12.48
C ALA A 46 -9.35 1.54 13.07
N GLU A 47 -8.71 1.94 14.18
CA GLU A 47 -8.91 3.25 14.81
C GLU A 47 -8.48 4.40 13.87
N ALA A 48 -7.33 4.25 13.22
CA ALA A 48 -6.82 5.23 12.27
C ALA A 48 -7.77 5.41 11.06
N ASN A 49 -8.28 4.31 10.51
CA ASN A 49 -9.24 4.37 9.40
C ASN A 49 -10.56 5.04 9.82
N LEU A 50 -11.04 4.78 11.03
CA LEU A 50 -12.23 5.44 11.55
C LEU A 50 -12.03 6.96 11.68
N LEU A 51 -10.85 7.40 12.12
CA LEU A 51 -10.49 8.82 12.18
C LEU A 51 -10.38 9.43 10.77
N ALA A 52 -9.71 8.74 9.84
CA ALA A 52 -9.59 9.19 8.46
C ALA A 52 -10.95 9.36 7.77
N ASN A 53 -11.86 8.40 7.94
CA ASN A 53 -13.22 8.45 7.40
C ASN A 53 -14.07 9.60 8.00
N ARG A 54 -13.69 10.11 9.17
CA ARG A 54 -14.31 11.29 9.81
C ARG A 54 -13.60 12.60 9.44
N GLY A 55 -12.59 12.56 8.58
CA GLY A 55 -11.79 13.72 8.20
C GLY A 55 -10.74 14.16 9.23
N HIS A 56 -10.53 13.38 10.29
CA HIS A 56 -9.50 13.65 11.31
C HIS A 56 -8.13 13.12 10.88
N HIS A 57 -7.63 13.63 9.74
CA HIS A 57 -6.40 13.14 9.08
C HIS A 57 -5.15 13.35 9.95
N ASP A 58 -5.06 14.45 10.67
CA ASP A 58 -4.02 14.81 11.63
C ASP A 58 -3.87 13.79 12.78
N GLN A 59 -4.99 13.20 13.21
CA GLN A 59 -5.01 12.17 14.26
C GLN A 59 -4.80 10.76 13.71
N ALA A 60 -5.19 10.51 12.47
CA ALA A 60 -5.02 9.22 11.79
C ALA A 60 -3.56 8.98 11.37
N GLU A 61 -2.87 10.01 10.87
CA GLU A 61 -1.50 9.93 10.36
C GLU A 61 -0.52 9.27 11.36
N PRO A 62 -0.33 9.78 12.60
CA PRO A 62 0.64 9.19 13.53
C PRO A 62 0.32 7.74 13.89
N LYS A 63 -0.97 7.36 13.88
CA LYS A 63 -1.38 5.98 14.11
C LYS A 63 -0.97 5.08 12.94
N LEU A 64 -1.19 5.50 11.70
CA LEU A 64 -0.78 4.73 10.51
C LEU A 64 0.74 4.63 10.38
N LEU A 65 1.49 5.67 10.72
CA LEU A 65 2.96 5.60 10.77
C LEU A 65 3.45 4.56 11.78
N ARG A 66 2.80 4.49 12.94
CA ARG A 66 3.09 3.46 13.93
C ARG A 66 2.71 2.06 13.44
N VAL A 67 1.54 1.91 12.81
CA VAL A 67 1.11 0.64 12.19
C VAL A 67 2.10 0.19 11.13
N LEU A 68 2.55 1.11 10.27
CA LEU A 68 3.54 0.82 9.23
C LEU A 68 4.82 0.24 9.84
N SER A 69 5.40 0.91 10.84
CA SER A 69 6.59 0.42 11.52
C SER A 69 6.39 -0.96 12.18
N MET A 70 5.22 -1.19 12.80
CA MET A 70 4.90 -2.49 13.42
C MET A 70 4.78 -3.61 12.38
N ARG A 71 4.08 -3.35 11.25
CA ARG A 71 3.89 -4.32 10.16
C ARG A 71 5.20 -4.61 9.44
N GLU A 72 5.99 -3.59 9.11
CA GLU A 72 7.30 -3.77 8.48
C GLU A 72 8.24 -4.66 9.31
N LYS A 73 8.27 -4.45 10.63
CA LYS A 73 9.09 -5.26 11.53
C LYS A 73 8.60 -6.70 11.68
N ALA A 74 7.29 -6.91 11.70
CA ALA A 74 6.71 -8.22 11.95
C ALA A 74 6.55 -9.07 10.69
N LEU A 75 6.25 -8.45 9.54
CA LEU A 75 5.86 -9.12 8.30
C LEU A 75 6.88 -8.96 7.16
N GLY A 76 7.83 -8.01 7.29
CA GLY A 76 8.73 -7.62 6.21
C GLY A 76 8.18 -6.48 5.36
N LEU A 77 9.08 -5.90 4.55
CA LEU A 77 8.83 -4.64 3.82
C LEU A 77 7.84 -4.79 2.66
N ASP A 78 7.69 -6.00 2.13
CA ASP A 78 6.93 -6.29 0.91
C ASP A 78 5.62 -7.04 1.19
N HIS A 79 5.17 -7.02 2.45
CA HIS A 79 3.91 -7.67 2.83
C HIS A 79 2.69 -6.87 2.35
N PRO A 80 1.58 -7.53 1.92
CA PRO A 80 0.34 -6.84 1.50
C PRO A 80 -0.21 -5.87 2.53
N ASP A 81 -0.13 -6.17 3.82
CA ASP A 81 -0.57 -5.28 4.90
C ASP A 81 0.29 -4.01 5.02
N VAL A 82 1.57 -4.08 4.62
CA VAL A 82 2.44 -2.90 4.51
C VAL A 82 1.93 -2.03 3.36
N ALA A 83 1.66 -2.62 2.19
CA ALA A 83 1.10 -1.91 1.04
C ALA A 83 -0.24 -1.24 1.36
N LEU A 84 -1.13 -1.92 2.11
CA LEU A 84 -2.39 -1.35 2.56
C LEU A 84 -2.17 -0.13 3.46
N THR A 85 -1.21 -0.19 4.38
CA THR A 85 -0.91 0.94 5.28
C THR A 85 -0.30 2.12 4.52
N LEU A 86 0.61 1.84 3.58
CA LEU A 86 1.22 2.85 2.70
C LEU A 86 0.17 3.55 1.83
N HIS A 87 -0.76 2.78 1.27
CA HIS A 87 -1.87 3.33 0.48
C HIS A 87 -2.73 4.29 1.32
N ASN A 88 -3.11 3.89 2.55
CA ASN A 88 -3.92 4.72 3.43
C ASN A 88 -3.19 5.98 3.90
N LEU A 89 -1.88 5.91 4.13
CA LEU A 89 -1.05 7.09 4.40
C LEU A 89 -1.02 8.02 3.18
N GLY A 90 -0.81 7.47 1.97
CA GLY A 90 -0.85 8.25 0.74
C GLY A 90 -2.20 8.95 0.52
N PHE A 91 -3.30 8.26 0.82
CA PHE A 91 -4.64 8.86 0.79
C PHE A 91 -4.78 10.04 1.78
N ILE A 92 -4.31 9.88 3.02
CA ILE A 92 -4.33 10.96 4.02
C ILE A 92 -3.49 12.15 3.56
N TYR A 93 -2.29 11.91 3.03
CA TYR A 93 -1.44 12.99 2.54
C TYR A 93 -2.06 13.71 1.33
N ASN A 94 -2.71 12.98 0.43
CA ASN A 94 -3.49 13.61 -0.65
C ASN A 94 -4.63 14.49 -0.11
N ALA A 95 -5.34 14.03 0.93
CA ALA A 95 -6.41 14.81 1.56
C ALA A 95 -5.92 16.05 2.34
N GLN A 96 -4.63 16.09 2.64
CA GLN A 96 -3.94 17.22 3.28
C GLN A 96 -3.15 18.10 2.29
N ASP A 97 -3.31 17.88 0.97
CA ASP A 97 -2.55 18.55 -0.12
C ASP A 97 -1.02 18.31 -0.07
N ARG A 98 -0.59 17.28 0.65
CA ARG A 98 0.82 16.87 0.81
C ARG A 98 1.24 15.87 -0.26
N TYR A 99 1.08 16.24 -1.52
CA TYR A 99 1.24 15.35 -2.69
C TYR A 99 2.67 14.79 -2.83
N ALA A 100 3.68 15.60 -2.51
CA ALA A 100 5.08 15.17 -2.57
C ALA A 100 5.42 14.03 -1.57
N GLU A 101 4.66 13.96 -0.47
CA GLU A 101 4.79 12.90 0.54
C GLU A 101 3.91 11.68 0.20
N ALA A 102 2.76 11.91 -0.44
CA ALA A 102 1.85 10.86 -0.89
C ALA A 102 2.47 9.98 -1.99
N GLU A 103 3.11 10.60 -2.99
CA GLU A 103 3.67 9.91 -4.17
C GLU A 103 4.56 8.70 -3.82
N PRO A 104 5.66 8.84 -3.04
CA PRO A 104 6.54 7.71 -2.76
C PRO A 104 5.85 6.57 -2.01
N LEU A 105 4.87 6.86 -1.16
CA LEU A 105 4.12 5.85 -0.44
C LEU A 105 3.20 5.06 -1.38
N LEU A 106 2.48 5.77 -2.26
CA LEU A 106 1.58 5.15 -3.24
C LEU A 106 2.37 4.33 -4.28
N ARG A 107 3.53 4.81 -4.74
CA ARG A 107 4.41 4.05 -5.64
C ARG A 107 4.92 2.76 -4.98
N ARG A 108 5.33 2.83 -3.72
CA ARG A 108 5.75 1.64 -2.98
C ARG A 108 4.59 0.66 -2.77
N ALA A 109 3.41 1.16 -2.39
CA ALA A 109 2.21 0.34 -2.27
C ALA A 109 1.85 -0.36 -3.58
N LEU A 110 1.94 0.36 -4.71
CA LEU A 110 1.69 -0.18 -6.05
C LEU A 110 2.66 -1.32 -6.37
N ALA A 111 3.96 -1.10 -6.20
CA ALA A 111 5.00 -2.10 -6.49
C ALA A 111 4.80 -3.39 -5.69
N ILE A 112 4.49 -3.28 -4.39
CA ILE A 112 4.21 -4.45 -3.54
C ILE A 112 2.96 -5.18 -4.04
N ARG A 113 1.86 -4.45 -4.31
CA ARG A 113 0.60 -5.04 -4.78
C ARG A 113 0.75 -5.74 -6.12
N GLU A 114 1.45 -5.13 -7.09
CA GLU A 114 1.72 -5.73 -8.39
C GLU A 114 2.53 -7.02 -8.26
N THR A 115 3.53 -7.04 -7.39
CA THR A 115 4.40 -8.20 -7.17
C THR A 115 3.65 -9.35 -6.49
N VAL A 116 2.83 -9.04 -5.47
CA VAL A 116 2.23 -10.06 -4.60
C VAL A 116 0.86 -10.52 -5.11
N LEU A 117 0.05 -9.60 -5.64
CA LEU A 117 -1.33 -9.87 -6.06
C LEU A 117 -1.47 -10.01 -7.57
N GLY A 118 -0.44 -9.60 -8.32
CA GLY A 118 -0.47 -9.52 -9.78
C GLY A 118 -1.00 -8.17 -10.30
N PRO A 119 -0.58 -7.79 -11.54
CA PRO A 119 -0.81 -6.45 -12.08
C PRO A 119 -2.28 -6.17 -12.47
N GLN A 120 -3.16 -7.17 -12.43
CA GLN A 120 -4.59 -7.06 -12.77
C GLN A 120 -5.50 -7.14 -11.53
N HIS A 121 -4.93 -7.08 -10.33
CA HIS A 121 -5.73 -7.16 -9.10
C HIS A 121 -6.44 -5.84 -8.80
N LEU A 122 -7.66 -5.89 -8.21
CA LEU A 122 -8.45 -4.70 -7.87
C LEU A 122 -7.75 -3.73 -6.92
N GLU A 123 -6.94 -4.24 -6.01
CA GLU A 123 -6.12 -3.41 -5.11
C GLU A 123 -5.03 -2.61 -5.86
N VAL A 124 -4.55 -3.13 -7.00
CA VAL A 124 -3.66 -2.39 -7.91
C VAL A 124 -4.42 -1.23 -8.53
N ALA A 125 -5.63 -1.48 -9.05
CA ALA A 125 -6.48 -0.42 -9.62
C ALA A 125 -6.80 0.69 -8.61
N LEU A 126 -7.04 0.32 -7.36
CA LEU A 126 -7.25 1.30 -6.27
C LEU A 126 -6.03 2.20 -6.08
N THR A 127 -4.83 1.62 -6.06
CA THR A 127 -3.58 2.39 -5.86
C THR A 127 -3.24 3.24 -7.08
N LEU A 128 -3.44 2.70 -8.29
CA LEU A 128 -3.27 3.44 -9.54
C LEU A 128 -4.13 4.69 -9.56
N ASN A 129 -5.41 4.58 -9.17
CA ASN A 129 -6.33 5.72 -9.09
C ASN A 129 -5.83 6.80 -8.11
N SER A 130 -5.34 6.40 -6.93
CA SER A 130 -4.82 7.34 -5.93
C SER A 130 -3.55 8.04 -6.41
N LEU A 131 -2.65 7.31 -7.09
CA LEU A 131 -1.43 7.86 -7.66
C LEU A 131 -1.71 8.79 -8.84
N ALA A 132 -2.67 8.39 -9.72
CA ALA A 132 -3.14 9.23 -10.81
C ALA A 132 -3.71 10.56 -10.32
N PHE A 133 -4.51 10.54 -9.26
CA PHE A 133 -4.99 11.75 -8.59
C PHE A 133 -3.82 12.61 -8.12
N THR A 134 -2.84 12.02 -7.42
CA THR A 134 -1.64 12.74 -6.95
C THR A 134 -0.91 13.45 -8.08
N TYR A 135 -0.78 12.81 -9.24
CA TYR A 135 -0.14 13.41 -10.42
C TYR A 135 -1.03 14.48 -11.08
N GLY A 136 -2.32 14.19 -11.22
CA GLY A 136 -3.28 15.10 -11.85
C GLY A 136 -3.35 16.47 -11.15
N VAL A 137 -3.42 16.50 -9.81
CA VAL A 137 -3.44 17.74 -9.03
C VAL A 137 -2.11 18.51 -9.08
N GLN A 138 -1.01 17.83 -9.40
CA GLN A 138 0.30 18.43 -9.64
C GLN A 138 0.48 18.87 -11.12
N SER A 139 -0.55 18.76 -11.95
CA SER A 139 -0.54 19.04 -13.39
C SER A 139 0.43 18.12 -14.19
N ARG A 140 0.79 16.97 -13.64
CA ARG A 140 1.60 15.92 -14.29
C ARG A 140 0.69 14.99 -15.10
N TYR A 141 0.01 15.56 -16.08
CA TYR A 141 -1.10 14.89 -16.78
C TYR A 141 -0.65 13.67 -17.60
N ASP A 142 0.53 13.75 -18.24
CA ASP A 142 1.10 12.65 -19.03
C ASP A 142 1.39 11.38 -18.17
N GLU A 143 1.64 11.59 -16.87
CA GLU A 143 1.85 10.49 -15.92
C GLU A 143 0.54 10.01 -15.29
N ALA A 144 -0.43 10.88 -15.13
CA ALA A 144 -1.72 10.56 -14.51
C ALA A 144 -2.65 9.77 -15.44
N GLU A 145 -2.76 10.18 -16.71
CA GLU A 145 -3.71 9.61 -17.67
C GLU A 145 -3.59 8.08 -17.79
N PRO A 146 -2.41 7.51 -18.09
CA PRO A 146 -2.29 6.07 -18.26
C PRO A 146 -2.60 5.28 -16.99
N LEU A 147 -2.46 5.88 -15.81
CA LEU A 147 -2.80 5.22 -14.55
C LEU A 147 -4.31 5.15 -14.33
N TYR A 148 -5.04 6.23 -14.67
CA TYR A 148 -6.51 6.21 -14.62
C TYR A 148 -7.09 5.21 -15.63
N GLU A 149 -6.59 5.22 -16.87
CA GLU A 149 -7.03 4.28 -17.91
C GLU A 149 -6.79 2.84 -17.48
N ARG A 150 -5.60 2.54 -16.95
CA ARG A 150 -5.26 1.21 -16.45
C ARG A 150 -6.15 0.81 -15.27
N ALA A 151 -6.43 1.72 -14.35
CA ALA A 151 -7.32 1.46 -13.22
C ALA A 151 -8.74 1.11 -13.67
N LEU A 152 -9.26 1.83 -14.67
CA LEU A 152 -10.55 1.55 -15.28
C LEU A 152 -10.56 0.17 -15.97
N ALA A 153 -9.57 -0.11 -16.82
CA ALA A 153 -9.48 -1.38 -17.54
C ALA A 153 -9.42 -2.60 -16.60
N ILE A 154 -8.66 -2.51 -15.49
CA ILE A 154 -8.61 -3.58 -14.49
C ILE A 154 -9.98 -3.80 -13.87
N ARG A 155 -10.70 -2.73 -13.50
CA ARG A 155 -12.04 -2.86 -12.89
C ARG A 155 -13.06 -3.39 -13.88
N GLU A 156 -13.08 -2.93 -15.13
CA GLU A 156 -13.97 -3.46 -16.19
C GLU A 156 -13.73 -4.96 -16.41
N SER A 157 -12.46 -5.38 -16.47
CA SER A 157 -12.09 -6.78 -16.65
C SER A 157 -12.49 -7.67 -15.48
N ALA A 158 -12.32 -7.18 -14.24
CA ALA A 158 -12.51 -7.98 -13.03
C ALA A 158 -13.98 -8.04 -12.57
N LEU A 159 -14.74 -6.96 -12.77
CA LEU A 159 -16.08 -6.78 -12.20
C LEU A 159 -17.18 -6.76 -13.26
N GLY A 160 -16.80 -6.58 -14.53
CA GLY A 160 -17.75 -6.34 -15.62
C GLY A 160 -18.14 -4.87 -15.77
N PRO A 161 -18.57 -4.46 -16.99
CA PRO A 161 -18.75 -3.06 -17.35
C PRO A 161 -19.92 -2.34 -16.63
N ALA A 162 -20.81 -3.07 -15.97
CA ALA A 162 -21.98 -2.53 -15.26
C ALA A 162 -21.81 -2.50 -13.73
N HIS A 163 -20.60 -2.66 -13.21
CA HIS A 163 -20.37 -2.64 -11.76
C HIS A 163 -20.20 -1.20 -11.24
N PRO A 164 -20.75 -0.85 -10.05
CA PRO A 164 -20.61 0.51 -9.48
C PRO A 164 -19.17 1.00 -9.35
N ASP A 165 -18.22 0.12 -9.03
CA ASP A 165 -16.80 0.49 -8.97
C ASP A 165 -16.20 0.88 -10.34
N VAL A 166 -16.80 0.39 -11.44
CA VAL A 166 -16.43 0.80 -12.80
C VAL A 166 -16.97 2.19 -13.08
N ALA A 167 -18.22 2.48 -12.69
CA ALA A 167 -18.78 3.82 -12.76
C ALA A 167 -17.94 4.83 -11.97
N PHE A 168 -17.51 4.45 -10.77
CA PHE A 168 -16.59 5.28 -9.97
C PHE A 168 -15.27 5.56 -10.70
N ALA A 169 -14.66 4.55 -11.33
CA ALA A 169 -13.42 4.75 -12.10
C ALA A 169 -13.61 5.65 -13.33
N MET A 170 -14.73 5.48 -14.05
CA MET A 170 -15.11 6.36 -15.16
C MET A 170 -15.28 7.80 -14.70
N ASN A 171 -15.95 8.04 -13.58
CA ASN A 171 -16.12 9.37 -13.01
C ASN A 171 -14.77 10.03 -12.66
N ASN A 172 -13.81 9.26 -12.12
CA ASN A 172 -12.49 9.79 -11.81
C ASN A 172 -11.71 10.18 -13.07
N LEU A 173 -11.74 9.35 -14.11
CA LEU A 173 -11.10 9.64 -15.39
C LEU A 173 -11.79 10.82 -16.11
N ALA A 174 -13.12 10.87 -16.09
CA ALA A 174 -13.88 11.98 -16.65
C ALA A 174 -13.59 13.30 -15.92
N PHE A 175 -13.51 13.28 -14.60
CA PHE A 175 -13.11 14.45 -13.82
C PHE A 175 -11.69 14.91 -14.17
N PHE A 176 -10.75 13.97 -14.32
CA PHE A 176 -9.40 14.27 -14.76
C PHE A 176 -9.36 14.96 -16.14
N TYR A 177 -10.16 14.49 -17.11
CA TYR A 177 -10.30 15.15 -18.42
C TYR A 177 -10.96 16.52 -18.30
N THR A 178 -11.96 16.67 -17.43
CA THR A 178 -12.62 17.96 -17.17
C THR A 178 -11.64 19.01 -16.63
N MET A 179 -10.72 18.61 -15.72
CA MET A 179 -9.66 19.52 -15.21
C MET A 179 -8.76 20.05 -16.32
N GLN A 180 -8.63 19.33 -17.43
CA GLN A 180 -7.87 19.72 -18.61
C GLN A 180 -8.71 20.41 -19.71
N SER A 181 -10.00 20.66 -19.46
CA SER A 181 -10.97 21.16 -20.44
C SER A 181 -11.18 20.22 -21.64
N ARG A 182 -10.86 18.94 -21.49
CA ARG A 182 -11.06 17.86 -22.50
C ARG A 182 -12.49 17.29 -22.37
N TYR A 183 -13.48 18.15 -22.61
CA TYR A 183 -14.90 17.83 -22.37
C TYR A 183 -15.43 16.73 -23.31
N ASP A 184 -14.95 16.68 -24.55
CA ASP A 184 -15.35 15.67 -25.54
C ASP A 184 -14.99 14.23 -25.09
N GLU A 185 -13.94 14.10 -24.26
CA GLU A 185 -13.49 12.83 -23.68
C GLU A 185 -14.16 12.55 -22.34
N ALA A 186 -14.50 13.57 -21.57
CA ALA A 186 -15.15 13.43 -20.29
C ALA A 186 -16.65 13.05 -20.41
N GLU A 187 -17.39 13.64 -21.36
CA GLU A 187 -18.85 13.48 -21.51
C GLU A 187 -19.27 12.01 -21.67
N PRO A 188 -18.67 11.22 -22.59
CA PRO A 188 -19.06 9.83 -22.77
C PRO A 188 -18.79 8.96 -21.55
N LEU A 189 -17.76 9.27 -20.75
CA LEU A 189 -17.47 8.53 -19.52
C LEU A 189 -18.50 8.83 -18.45
N TYR A 190 -18.88 10.10 -18.25
CA TYR A 190 -19.96 10.46 -17.34
C TYR A 190 -21.29 9.84 -17.75
N ALA A 191 -21.62 9.86 -19.05
CA ALA A 191 -22.85 9.25 -19.56
C ALA A 191 -22.90 7.74 -19.31
N ARG A 192 -21.76 7.04 -19.51
CA ARG A 192 -21.67 5.60 -19.21
C ARG A 192 -21.75 5.34 -17.70
N ALA A 193 -21.09 6.13 -16.87
CA ALA A 193 -21.14 5.98 -15.43
C ALA A 193 -22.59 6.16 -14.90
N LEU A 194 -23.29 7.18 -15.37
CA LEU A 194 -24.68 7.45 -15.00
C LEU A 194 -25.66 6.32 -15.42
N ALA A 195 -25.34 5.56 -16.47
CA ALA A 195 -26.17 4.46 -16.92
C ALA A 195 -26.02 3.19 -16.07
N ILE A 196 -25.04 3.17 -15.15
CA ILE A 196 -24.78 2.04 -14.23
C ILE A 196 -25.50 2.23 -12.89
N ASP A 197 -25.71 3.48 -12.45
CA ASP A 197 -26.47 3.83 -11.23
C ASP A 197 -27.97 3.60 -11.42
#